data_2cd778fea769448e496cbf4376299f93
#
_entry.id   2cd778fea769448e496cbf4376299f93
#
_cell.length_a   1.000
_cell.length_b   1.000
_cell.length_c   1.000
_cell.angle_alpha   90.00
_cell.angle_beta   90.00
_cell.angle_gamma   90.00
#
_symmetry.space_group_name_H-M   'P 1'
#
loop_
_entity.id
_entity.type
_entity.pdbx_description
1 polymer ?
#
loop_
_entity_poly.entity_id
_entity_poly.type
_entity_poly.pdbx_seq_one_letter_code
_entity_poly.pdbx_strand_id
1 'polypeptide(L)'
;MVQDVTSMNKYQWGKWVEPWYLAYGLSGVTTSGMSLILLPLEVSQTGGPGHIGLVMAAFNLGGLTAPLWGSLADRHRLHRWMLLGGLLMSTIGLAVFPFTTVKGAYVGLALLQGMGAAVAATVANLFVVEGHPRDEWDERIGWLQTFYGGGQVAGLLLAGALSQVDLHIGLLIAAGLTLSAALVGWLMTSTPRSVRVPRPVLLYPGRHSEWIGGSPQRFYHRLSLKTLRQLGTVSGSPFSIFIIVWLVAFTGSTAFFSFYPVLMRQLYGVAPGLSSTGYAIAAGIGLILYPPAGRWSDRFGPAKVLKAALGVRLLAFLSLFVLGIMHFGQAWLALLSFLFVVLAWSLLSVSGTALTAQLSPVGEGEGMGIFNAATALAGTVGAALGGWVSGYWGYNGAIALAIVGVALGLIFAVVRRAGAPRRIEI
;
A
#
# COMPACT_ATOMS: atom_id res chain seq x y z
N MET A 1 37.17 -24.83 15.62
CA MET A 1 35.98 -25.08 16.40
C MET A 1 34.80 -24.64 15.52
N VAL A 2 34.36 -25.59 14.69
CA VAL A 2 33.27 -25.40 13.72
C VAL A 2 31.99 -25.61 14.48
N GLN A 3 31.25 -24.52 14.76
CA GLN A 3 29.93 -24.64 15.35
C GLN A 3 28.93 -25.07 14.28
N ASP A 4 28.27 -26.16 14.60
CA ASP A 4 27.20 -26.84 13.86
C ASP A 4 26.11 -25.88 13.36
N VAL A 5 26.02 -25.72 12.06
CA VAL A 5 24.94 -24.97 11.35
C VAL A 5 23.69 -25.87 11.12
N THR A 6 23.63 -27.04 11.78
CA THR A 6 22.63 -28.06 11.48
C THR A 6 21.51 -28.24 12.53
N SER A 7 21.11 -27.18 13.23
CA SER A 7 19.86 -27.25 14.00
C SER A 7 19.01 -26.00 13.82
N MET A 8 18.64 -25.67 12.60
CA MET A 8 17.43 -24.85 12.38
C MET A 8 16.24 -25.73 12.79
N ASN A 9 15.86 -25.59 14.04
CA ASN A 9 14.80 -26.34 14.67
C ASN A 9 13.48 -26.04 13.96
N LYS A 10 12.92 -27.06 13.32
CA LYS A 10 11.65 -27.07 12.61
C LYS A 10 10.55 -26.52 13.53
N TYR A 11 9.83 -25.47 13.02
CA TYR A 11 8.53 -25.02 13.53
C TYR A 11 8.46 -24.36 14.91
N GLN A 12 9.04 -23.18 15.05
CA GLN A 12 8.62 -22.22 16.07
C GLN A 12 7.72 -21.11 15.47
N TRP A 13 6.69 -21.48 14.72
CA TRP A 13 5.71 -20.51 14.19
C TRP A 13 5.11 -19.65 15.30
N GLY A 14 4.85 -20.20 16.47
CA GLY A 14 4.31 -19.51 17.63
C GLY A 14 5.22 -18.42 18.24
N LYS A 15 6.50 -18.35 17.87
CA LYS A 15 7.40 -17.29 18.36
C LYS A 15 7.19 -15.97 17.63
N TRP A 16 6.89 -16.01 16.34
CA TRP A 16 6.87 -14.84 15.45
C TRP A 16 5.47 -14.33 15.12
N VAL A 17 4.45 -15.16 15.31
CA VAL A 17 3.06 -14.88 14.98
C VAL A 17 2.24 -14.70 16.25
N GLU A 18 1.58 -13.55 16.35
CA GLU A 18 0.67 -13.26 17.45
C GLU A 18 -0.79 -13.38 17.00
N PRO A 19 -1.70 -13.82 17.90
CA PRO A 19 -3.11 -14.06 17.53
C PRO A 19 -3.80 -12.84 16.92
N TRP A 20 -3.43 -11.63 17.30
CA TRP A 20 -4.01 -10.39 16.77
C TRP A 20 -3.61 -10.11 15.31
N TYR A 21 -2.59 -10.79 14.74
CA TYR A 21 -2.27 -10.69 13.31
C TYR A 21 -3.44 -11.13 12.44
N LEU A 22 -4.33 -11.99 12.97
CA LEU A 22 -5.57 -12.34 12.31
C LEU A 22 -6.47 -11.12 12.08
N ALA A 23 -6.54 -10.19 13.03
CA ALA A 23 -7.31 -8.96 12.85
C ALA A 23 -6.77 -8.12 11.69
N TYR A 24 -5.44 -8.06 11.56
CA TYR A 24 -4.79 -7.34 10.45
C TYR A 24 -4.97 -8.09 9.12
N GLY A 25 -4.94 -9.41 9.14
CA GLY A 25 -5.30 -10.25 7.99
C GLY A 25 -6.74 -10.01 7.52
N LEU A 26 -7.71 -9.98 8.43
CA LEU A 26 -9.11 -9.64 8.12
C LEU A 26 -9.24 -8.20 7.57
N SER A 27 -8.45 -7.25 8.06
CA SER A 27 -8.37 -5.91 7.47
C SER A 27 -7.84 -5.96 6.03
N GLY A 28 -6.89 -6.84 5.72
CA GLY A 28 -6.41 -7.10 4.37
C GLY A 28 -7.51 -7.65 3.46
N VAL A 29 -8.35 -8.58 3.97
CA VAL A 29 -9.53 -9.12 3.24
C VAL A 29 -10.42 -7.97 2.79
N THR A 30 -10.74 -7.05 3.67
CA THR A 30 -11.74 -6.01 3.41
C THR A 30 -11.16 -4.81 2.68
N THR A 31 -10.01 -4.29 3.12
CA THR A 31 -9.45 -3.03 2.59
C THR A 31 -8.80 -3.21 1.22
N SER A 32 -7.88 -4.17 1.09
CA SER A 32 -7.12 -4.39 -0.16
C SER A 32 -7.72 -5.49 -1.04
N GLY A 33 -8.60 -6.31 -0.50
CA GLY A 33 -9.33 -7.34 -1.25
C GLY A 33 -10.69 -6.83 -1.72
N MET A 34 -11.68 -6.84 -0.84
CA MET A 34 -13.08 -6.61 -1.21
C MET A 34 -13.35 -5.16 -1.66
N SER A 35 -12.86 -4.15 -0.92
CA SER A 35 -13.16 -2.74 -1.23
C SER A 35 -12.60 -2.31 -2.59
N LEU A 36 -11.44 -2.83 -2.97
CA LEU A 36 -10.81 -2.52 -4.27
C LEU A 36 -11.67 -2.93 -5.47
N ILE A 37 -12.50 -3.94 -5.30
CA ILE A 37 -13.40 -4.47 -6.33
C ILE A 37 -14.82 -3.92 -6.16
N LEU A 38 -15.38 -4.00 -4.95
CA LEU A 38 -16.79 -3.70 -4.72
C LEU A 38 -17.09 -2.21 -4.76
N LEU A 39 -16.22 -1.33 -4.23
CA LEU A 39 -16.48 0.11 -4.22
C LEU A 39 -16.59 0.71 -5.63
N PRO A 40 -15.62 0.49 -6.56
CA PRO A 40 -15.75 1.01 -7.92
C PRO A 40 -16.96 0.44 -8.66
N LEU A 41 -17.29 -0.83 -8.44
CA LEU A 41 -18.46 -1.46 -9.06
C LEU A 41 -19.76 -0.85 -8.56
N GLU A 42 -19.91 -0.67 -7.25
CA GLU A 42 -21.09 -0.06 -6.64
C GLU A 42 -21.28 1.38 -7.13
N VAL A 43 -20.22 2.20 -7.06
CA VAL A 43 -20.27 3.59 -7.51
C VAL A 43 -20.55 3.69 -9.01
N SER A 44 -20.13 2.70 -9.81
CA SER A 44 -20.40 2.68 -11.25
C SER A 44 -21.88 2.54 -11.60
N GLN A 45 -22.71 2.04 -10.68
CA GLN A 45 -24.17 1.94 -10.86
C GLN A 45 -24.87 3.29 -10.73
N THR A 46 -24.31 4.20 -9.92
CA THR A 46 -24.92 5.49 -9.59
C THR A 46 -24.27 6.68 -10.26
N GLY A 47 -23.05 6.51 -10.80
CA GLY A 47 -22.27 7.59 -11.38
C GLY A 47 -21.31 7.16 -12.47
N GLY A 48 -20.86 8.14 -13.26
CA GLY A 48 -19.86 7.95 -14.32
C GLY A 48 -18.42 7.87 -13.76
N PRO A 49 -17.42 7.76 -14.67
CA PRO A 49 -16.02 7.62 -14.30
C PRO A 49 -15.49 8.70 -13.36
N GLY A 50 -15.93 9.96 -13.55
CA GLY A 50 -15.54 11.06 -12.68
C GLY A 50 -15.97 10.84 -11.23
N HIS A 51 -17.15 10.25 -11.01
CA HIS A 51 -17.63 9.95 -9.67
C HIS A 51 -16.83 8.80 -9.02
N ILE A 52 -16.57 7.74 -9.76
CA ILE A 52 -15.71 6.63 -9.30
C ILE A 52 -14.33 7.18 -8.90
N GLY A 53 -13.72 8.00 -9.76
CA GLY A 53 -12.41 8.60 -9.49
C GLY A 53 -12.40 9.46 -8.23
N LEU A 54 -13.45 10.25 -7.99
CA LEU A 54 -13.57 11.08 -6.80
C LEU A 54 -13.71 10.25 -5.51
N VAL A 55 -14.52 9.19 -5.55
CA VAL A 55 -14.69 8.26 -4.42
C VAL A 55 -13.39 7.54 -4.11
N MET A 56 -12.70 7.02 -5.12
CA MET A 56 -11.42 6.33 -4.94
C MET A 56 -10.29 7.30 -4.52
N ALA A 57 -10.34 8.56 -4.99
CA ALA A 57 -9.43 9.60 -4.51
C ALA A 57 -9.66 9.90 -3.03
N ALA A 58 -10.91 9.99 -2.58
CA ALA A 58 -11.24 10.19 -1.17
C ALA A 58 -10.76 9.03 -0.30
N PHE A 59 -10.93 7.79 -0.76
CA PHE A 59 -10.38 6.61 -0.08
C PHE A 59 -8.86 6.70 0.08
N ASN A 60 -8.11 7.01 -0.99
CA ASN A 60 -6.67 7.15 -0.94
C ASN A 60 -6.22 8.36 -0.09
N LEU A 61 -7.00 9.46 -0.09
CA LEU A 61 -6.75 10.64 0.74
C LEU A 61 -6.74 10.29 2.23
N GLY A 62 -7.57 9.32 2.65
CA GLY A 62 -7.53 8.78 4.00
C GLY A 62 -6.14 8.28 4.41
N GLY A 63 -5.38 7.71 3.48
CA GLY A 63 -4.00 7.27 3.70
C GLY A 63 -3.03 8.40 4.08
N LEU A 64 -3.25 9.62 3.58
CA LEU A 64 -2.43 10.80 3.95
C LEU A 64 -2.61 11.21 5.42
N THR A 65 -3.64 10.73 6.09
CA THR A 65 -3.86 11.00 7.53
C THR A 65 -3.04 10.11 8.45
N ALA A 66 -2.36 9.08 7.94
CA ALA A 66 -1.58 8.10 8.72
C ALA A 66 -0.58 8.73 9.71
N PRO A 67 0.21 9.79 9.36
CA PRO A 67 1.12 10.43 10.30
C PRO A 67 0.42 11.09 11.49
N LEU A 68 -0.79 11.61 11.28
CA LEU A 68 -1.58 12.22 12.36
C LEU A 68 -1.99 11.15 13.39
N TRP A 69 -2.41 9.99 12.90
CA TRP A 69 -2.82 8.87 13.75
C TRP A 69 -1.66 8.27 14.50
N GLY A 70 -0.49 8.11 13.86
CA GLY A 70 0.73 7.67 14.54
C GLY A 70 1.10 8.61 15.69
N SER A 71 1.12 9.93 15.45
CA SER A 71 1.45 10.92 16.49
C SER A 71 0.45 10.91 17.64
N LEU A 72 -0.84 10.68 17.36
CA LEU A 72 -1.90 10.61 18.37
C LEU A 72 -1.78 9.33 19.21
N ALA A 73 -1.48 8.19 18.56
CA ALA A 73 -1.24 6.92 19.22
C ALA A 73 -0.09 7.01 20.24
N ASP A 74 1.06 7.54 19.80
CA ASP A 74 2.25 7.71 20.63
C ASP A 74 2.01 8.66 21.81
N ARG A 75 1.34 9.78 21.56
CA ARG A 75 1.12 10.81 22.58
C ARG A 75 0.23 10.33 23.72
N HIS A 76 -0.81 9.57 23.41
CA HIS A 76 -1.84 9.19 24.38
C HIS A 76 -1.80 7.71 24.76
N ARG A 77 -0.89 6.92 24.18
CA ARG A 77 -0.79 5.45 24.40
C ARG A 77 -2.11 4.72 24.17
N LEU A 78 -2.88 5.17 23.20
CA LEU A 78 -4.24 4.69 22.89
C LEU A 78 -4.25 3.63 21.77
N HIS A 79 -3.13 2.92 21.56
CA HIS A 79 -2.97 2.00 20.41
C HIS A 79 -4.16 1.04 20.23
N ARG A 80 -4.58 0.38 21.30
CA ARG A 80 -5.70 -0.55 21.28
C ARG A 80 -7.02 0.13 20.90
N TRP A 81 -7.31 1.30 21.49
CA TRP A 81 -8.49 2.08 21.17
C TRP A 81 -8.48 2.65 19.77
N MET A 82 -7.31 3.01 19.28
CA MET A 82 -7.15 3.51 17.91
C MET A 82 -7.30 2.39 16.88
N LEU A 83 -6.76 1.19 17.14
CA LEU A 83 -7.00 0.04 16.28
C LEU A 83 -8.50 -0.25 16.18
N LEU A 84 -9.17 -0.32 17.31
CA LEU A 84 -10.62 -0.51 17.37
C LEU A 84 -11.37 0.60 16.63
N GLY A 85 -11.06 1.88 16.93
CA GLY A 85 -11.68 3.04 16.30
C GLY A 85 -11.47 3.07 14.78
N GLY A 86 -10.27 2.77 14.30
CA GLY A 86 -9.97 2.71 12.87
C GLY A 86 -10.76 1.61 12.15
N LEU A 87 -10.82 0.42 12.73
CA LEU A 87 -11.60 -0.68 12.18
C LEU A 87 -13.11 -0.39 12.24
N LEU A 88 -13.61 0.26 13.30
CA LEU A 88 -15.02 0.70 13.38
C LEU A 88 -15.33 1.80 12.35
N MET A 89 -14.42 2.76 12.12
CA MET A 89 -14.58 3.74 11.03
C MET A 89 -14.73 3.05 9.67
N SER A 90 -13.87 2.07 9.38
CA SER A 90 -13.97 1.27 8.16
C SER A 90 -15.26 0.45 8.11
N THR A 91 -15.70 -0.13 9.22
CA THR A 91 -16.98 -0.86 9.32
C THR A 91 -18.16 0.04 8.99
N ILE A 92 -18.23 1.23 9.58
CA ILE A 92 -19.30 2.20 9.32
C ILE A 92 -19.28 2.62 7.85
N GLY A 93 -18.10 2.94 7.32
CA GLY A 93 -17.93 3.29 5.90
C GLY A 93 -18.53 2.24 4.98
N LEU A 94 -18.19 0.96 5.21
CA LEU A 94 -18.68 -0.15 4.38
C LEU A 94 -20.15 -0.48 4.62
N ALA A 95 -20.63 -0.45 5.87
CA ALA A 95 -22.01 -0.83 6.21
C ALA A 95 -23.03 0.17 5.69
N VAL A 96 -22.72 1.46 5.68
CA VAL A 96 -23.63 2.53 5.23
C VAL A 96 -23.59 2.70 3.70
N PHE A 97 -22.51 2.31 3.06
CA PHE A 97 -22.29 2.49 1.63
C PHE A 97 -23.45 1.98 0.74
N PRO A 98 -24.01 0.76 0.96
CA PRO A 98 -25.10 0.24 0.15
C PRO A 98 -26.42 0.99 0.28
N PHE A 99 -26.60 1.69 1.40
CA PHE A 99 -27.89 2.37 1.71
C PHE A 99 -27.91 3.85 1.29
N THR A 100 -26.78 4.35 0.77
CA THR A 100 -26.73 5.74 0.32
C THR A 100 -27.02 5.87 -1.16
N THR A 101 -27.77 6.91 -1.52
CA THR A 101 -28.02 7.29 -2.92
C THR A 101 -27.39 8.65 -3.26
N VAL A 102 -26.90 9.35 -2.23
CA VAL A 102 -26.33 10.70 -2.37
C VAL A 102 -24.87 10.61 -2.81
N LYS A 103 -24.55 11.18 -3.98
CA LYS A 103 -23.18 11.13 -4.54
C LYS A 103 -22.11 11.65 -3.59
N GLY A 104 -22.38 12.71 -2.85
CA GLY A 104 -21.44 13.26 -1.85
C GLY A 104 -21.22 12.34 -0.66
N ALA A 105 -22.21 11.54 -0.27
CA ALA A 105 -22.08 10.60 0.82
C ALA A 105 -21.12 9.45 0.49
N TYR A 106 -21.09 8.94 -0.76
CA TYR A 106 -20.10 7.96 -1.19
C TYR A 106 -18.67 8.45 -0.99
N VAL A 107 -18.41 9.72 -1.29
CA VAL A 107 -17.09 10.35 -1.10
C VAL A 107 -16.71 10.41 0.38
N GLY A 108 -17.65 10.85 1.24
CA GLY A 108 -17.44 10.90 2.69
C GLY A 108 -17.23 9.53 3.33
N LEU A 109 -18.01 8.53 2.91
CA LEU A 109 -17.90 7.15 3.41
C LEU A 109 -16.57 6.49 2.94
N ALA A 110 -16.16 6.72 1.70
CA ALA A 110 -14.88 6.23 1.19
C ALA A 110 -13.70 6.89 1.92
N LEU A 111 -13.76 8.20 2.20
CA LEU A 111 -12.77 8.89 3.01
C LEU A 111 -12.71 8.30 4.42
N LEU A 112 -13.85 8.09 5.07
CA LEU A 112 -13.95 7.49 6.40
C LEU A 112 -13.31 6.10 6.43
N GLN A 113 -13.60 5.27 5.42
CA GLN A 113 -13.01 3.94 5.27
C GLN A 113 -11.50 4.01 5.07
N GLY A 114 -11.02 4.90 4.20
CA GLY A 114 -9.59 5.10 3.96
C GLY A 114 -8.84 5.59 5.20
N MET A 115 -9.42 6.50 5.97
CA MET A 115 -8.89 6.93 7.27
C MET A 115 -8.82 5.76 8.26
N GLY A 116 -9.89 4.98 8.36
CA GLY A 116 -9.94 3.80 9.24
C GLY A 116 -8.87 2.77 8.88
N ALA A 117 -8.68 2.49 7.59
CA ALA A 117 -7.63 1.60 7.10
C ALA A 117 -6.22 2.14 7.43
N ALA A 118 -6.00 3.44 7.28
CA ALA A 118 -4.73 4.09 7.62
C ALA A 118 -4.42 4.00 9.11
N VAL A 119 -5.42 4.22 9.98
CA VAL A 119 -5.29 4.03 11.44
C VAL A 119 -4.90 2.60 11.75
N ALA A 120 -5.65 1.62 11.22
CA ALA A 120 -5.41 0.21 11.50
C ALA A 120 -4.00 -0.23 11.06
N ALA A 121 -3.57 0.17 9.86
CA ALA A 121 -2.23 -0.15 9.35
C ALA A 121 -1.12 0.49 10.17
N THR A 122 -1.27 1.76 10.55
CA THR A 122 -0.29 2.49 11.35
C THR A 122 -0.12 1.86 12.74
N VAL A 123 -1.25 1.61 13.40
CA VAL A 123 -1.25 1.06 14.77
C VAL A 123 -0.77 -0.39 14.79
N ALA A 124 -1.11 -1.21 13.78
CA ALA A 124 -0.63 -2.58 13.68
C ALA A 124 0.91 -2.63 13.63
N ASN A 125 1.54 -1.77 12.84
CA ASN A 125 3.01 -1.68 12.82
C ASN A 125 3.58 -1.16 14.14
N LEU A 126 2.93 -0.19 14.80
CA LEU A 126 3.37 0.31 16.11
C LEU A 126 3.32 -0.76 17.20
N PHE A 127 2.31 -1.65 17.21
CA PHE A 127 2.27 -2.78 18.14
C PHE A 127 3.51 -3.68 18.03
N VAL A 128 4.00 -3.92 16.81
CA VAL A 128 5.23 -4.71 16.61
C VAL A 128 6.45 -3.96 17.15
N VAL A 129 6.59 -2.68 16.76
CA VAL A 129 7.77 -1.87 17.09
C VAL A 129 7.88 -1.55 18.59
N GLU A 130 6.75 -1.32 19.26
CA GLU A 130 6.76 -1.01 20.69
C GLU A 130 6.71 -2.25 21.61
N GLY A 131 6.16 -3.35 21.09
CA GLY A 131 5.99 -4.59 21.85
C GLY A 131 7.22 -5.50 21.85
N HIS A 132 8.18 -5.29 20.93
CA HIS A 132 9.26 -6.23 20.69
C HIS A 132 10.64 -5.58 20.57
N PRO A 133 11.74 -6.35 20.82
CA PRO A 133 13.10 -5.92 20.58
C PRO A 133 13.35 -5.61 19.09
N ARG A 134 14.28 -4.70 18.82
CA ARG A 134 14.56 -4.19 17.47
C ARG A 134 15.02 -5.26 16.48
N ASP A 135 15.75 -6.24 16.97
CA ASP A 135 16.26 -7.39 16.19
C ASP A 135 15.17 -8.35 15.72
N GLU A 136 13.97 -8.27 16.28
CA GLU A 136 12.81 -9.07 15.90
C GLU A 136 11.84 -8.33 14.94
N TRP A 137 12.02 -7.03 14.71
CA TRP A 137 11.04 -6.21 13.97
C TRP A 137 10.84 -6.68 12.53
N ASP A 138 11.92 -6.95 11.82
CA ASP A 138 11.86 -7.30 10.39
C ASP A 138 11.08 -8.60 10.17
N GLU A 139 11.33 -9.60 10.98
CA GLU A 139 10.65 -10.90 10.91
C GLU A 139 9.16 -10.75 11.27
N ARG A 140 8.84 -10.05 12.36
CA ARG A 140 7.46 -9.85 12.82
C ARG A 140 6.64 -8.99 11.87
N ILE A 141 7.21 -7.92 11.32
CA ILE A 141 6.58 -7.10 10.30
C ILE A 141 6.37 -7.92 9.03
N GLY A 142 7.34 -8.77 8.67
CA GLY A 142 7.20 -9.70 7.55
C GLY A 142 5.99 -10.62 7.70
N TRP A 143 5.82 -11.23 8.86
CA TRP A 143 4.65 -12.07 9.17
C TRP A 143 3.35 -11.25 9.17
N LEU A 144 3.36 -10.07 9.78
CA LEU A 144 2.19 -9.18 9.78
C LEU A 144 1.74 -8.85 8.35
N GLN A 145 2.67 -8.52 7.46
CA GLN A 145 2.39 -8.23 6.05
C GLN A 145 1.96 -9.49 5.27
N THR A 146 2.45 -10.65 5.65
CA THR A 146 2.00 -11.94 5.08
C THR A 146 0.53 -12.21 5.41
N PHE A 147 0.11 -11.98 6.65
CA PHE A 147 -1.29 -12.06 7.03
C PHE A 147 -2.17 -11.08 6.25
N TYR A 148 -1.70 -9.83 6.10
CA TYR A 148 -2.42 -8.81 5.33
C TYR A 148 -2.54 -9.19 3.85
N GLY A 149 -1.44 -9.59 3.21
CA GLY A 149 -1.42 -10.00 1.82
C GLY A 149 -2.22 -11.29 1.55
N GLY A 150 -2.14 -12.26 2.46
CA GLY A 150 -2.99 -13.45 2.40
C GLY A 150 -4.47 -13.10 2.54
N GLY A 151 -4.78 -12.16 3.43
CA GLY A 151 -6.11 -11.57 3.55
C GLY A 151 -6.57 -10.89 2.26
N GLN A 152 -5.71 -10.11 1.62
CA GLN A 152 -6.01 -9.48 0.32
C GLN A 152 -6.41 -10.51 -0.74
N VAL A 153 -5.66 -11.61 -0.87
CA VAL A 153 -5.96 -12.67 -1.83
C VAL A 153 -7.34 -13.29 -1.52
N ALA A 154 -7.60 -13.64 -0.26
CA ALA A 154 -8.90 -14.17 0.17
C ALA A 154 -10.03 -13.17 -0.11
N GLY A 155 -9.81 -11.89 0.18
CA GLY A 155 -10.78 -10.81 -0.06
C GLY A 155 -11.09 -10.60 -1.54
N LEU A 156 -10.10 -10.69 -2.42
CA LEU A 156 -10.29 -10.63 -3.87
C LEU A 156 -11.15 -11.82 -4.36
N LEU A 157 -10.92 -13.04 -3.86
CA LEU A 157 -11.75 -14.20 -4.20
C LEU A 157 -13.19 -14.03 -3.72
N LEU A 158 -13.37 -13.56 -2.47
CA LEU A 158 -14.70 -13.29 -1.91
C LEU A 158 -15.42 -12.18 -2.70
N ALA A 159 -14.73 -11.09 -3.02
CA ALA A 159 -15.30 -10.01 -3.84
C ALA A 159 -15.72 -10.52 -5.21
N GLY A 160 -14.92 -11.39 -5.83
CA GLY A 160 -15.24 -12.01 -7.11
C GLY A 160 -16.51 -12.84 -7.06
N ALA A 161 -16.67 -13.67 -6.04
CA ALA A 161 -17.87 -14.46 -5.84
C ALA A 161 -19.11 -13.59 -5.56
N LEU A 162 -18.98 -12.63 -4.63
CA LEU A 162 -20.09 -11.79 -4.19
C LEU A 162 -20.52 -10.76 -5.25
N SER A 163 -19.61 -10.28 -6.09
CA SER A 163 -19.94 -9.35 -7.18
C SER A 163 -20.87 -9.93 -8.25
N GLN A 164 -21.01 -11.25 -8.28
CA GLN A 164 -21.95 -11.96 -9.18
C GLN A 164 -23.33 -12.17 -8.56
N VAL A 165 -23.43 -12.09 -7.24
CA VAL A 165 -24.68 -12.30 -6.50
C VAL A 165 -25.34 -10.95 -6.25
N ASP A 166 -24.75 -10.13 -5.41
CA ASP A 166 -25.24 -8.80 -5.04
C ASP A 166 -24.11 -7.98 -4.43
N LEU A 167 -23.91 -6.76 -4.95
CA LEU A 167 -22.85 -5.87 -4.45
C LEU A 167 -23.15 -5.35 -3.04
N HIS A 168 -24.43 -5.09 -2.73
CA HIS A 168 -24.82 -4.64 -1.39
C HIS A 168 -24.55 -5.72 -0.33
N ILE A 169 -24.89 -6.97 -0.63
CA ILE A 169 -24.56 -8.10 0.25
C ILE A 169 -23.03 -8.22 0.40
N GLY A 170 -22.28 -8.06 -0.68
CA GLY A 170 -20.83 -8.06 -0.67
C GLY A 170 -20.24 -7.00 0.27
N LEU A 171 -20.75 -5.77 0.21
CA LEU A 171 -20.32 -4.67 1.09
C LEU A 171 -20.71 -4.90 2.56
N LEU A 172 -21.89 -5.47 2.82
CA LEU A 172 -22.32 -5.82 4.19
C LEU A 172 -21.47 -6.95 4.77
N ILE A 173 -21.11 -7.96 3.98
CA ILE A 173 -20.18 -9.01 4.41
C ILE A 173 -18.80 -8.40 4.68
N ALA A 174 -18.31 -7.48 3.85
CA ALA A 174 -17.06 -6.77 4.12
C ALA A 174 -17.12 -5.98 5.42
N ALA A 175 -18.25 -5.30 5.70
CA ALA A 175 -18.47 -4.62 6.97
C ALA A 175 -18.45 -5.59 8.16
N GLY A 176 -19.11 -6.73 8.04
CA GLY A 176 -19.13 -7.79 9.07
C GLY A 176 -17.74 -8.35 9.35
N LEU A 177 -16.93 -8.61 8.30
CA LEU A 177 -15.55 -9.07 8.43
C LEU A 177 -14.66 -8.00 9.08
N THR A 178 -14.88 -6.71 8.75
CA THR A 178 -14.13 -5.62 9.38
C THR A 178 -14.52 -5.45 10.85
N LEU A 179 -15.80 -5.63 11.17
CA LEU A 179 -16.27 -5.66 12.57
C LEU A 179 -15.67 -6.85 13.33
N SER A 180 -15.59 -8.02 12.70
CA SER A 180 -14.92 -9.19 13.27
C SER A 180 -13.43 -8.92 13.50
N ALA A 181 -12.76 -8.22 12.57
CA ALA A 181 -11.38 -7.77 12.76
C ALA A 181 -11.25 -6.83 13.97
N ALA A 182 -12.21 -5.92 14.16
CA ALA A 182 -12.24 -5.03 15.32
C ALA A 182 -12.40 -5.79 16.64
N LEU A 183 -13.29 -6.78 16.67
CA LEU A 183 -13.50 -7.65 17.84
C LEU A 183 -12.28 -8.51 18.15
N VAL A 184 -11.70 -9.16 17.15
CA VAL A 184 -10.47 -9.96 17.30
C VAL A 184 -9.32 -9.08 17.76
N GLY A 185 -9.12 -7.92 17.13
CA GLY A 185 -8.12 -6.96 17.54
C GLY A 185 -8.32 -6.50 18.98
N TRP A 186 -9.55 -6.18 19.37
CA TRP A 186 -9.87 -5.79 20.74
C TRP A 186 -9.62 -6.90 21.76
N LEU A 187 -10.00 -8.12 21.47
CA LEU A 187 -9.87 -9.25 22.41
C LEU A 187 -8.41 -9.74 22.52
N MET A 188 -7.66 -9.71 21.43
CA MET A 188 -6.34 -10.33 21.36
C MET A 188 -5.17 -9.35 21.54
N THR A 189 -5.39 -8.03 21.42
CA THR A 189 -4.37 -7.05 21.79
C THR A 189 -4.43 -6.78 23.29
N SER A 190 -3.38 -7.15 24.01
CA SER A 190 -3.16 -6.66 25.38
C SER A 190 -2.62 -5.22 25.28
N THR A 191 -3.06 -4.35 26.22
CA THR A 191 -2.36 -3.08 26.41
C THR A 191 -0.89 -3.39 26.66
N PRO A 192 0.06 -2.83 25.90
CA PRO A 192 1.46 -3.09 26.13
C PRO A 192 1.75 -2.75 27.60
N ARG A 193 2.04 -3.76 28.40
CA ARG A 193 2.70 -3.52 29.68
C ARG A 193 3.98 -2.82 29.31
N SER A 194 4.15 -1.58 29.75
CA SER A 194 5.38 -0.87 29.58
C SER A 194 6.51 -1.75 30.10
N VAL A 195 7.14 -2.50 29.22
CA VAL A 195 8.47 -2.99 29.51
C VAL A 195 9.27 -1.70 29.59
N ARG A 196 9.43 -1.21 30.82
CA ARG A 196 10.47 -0.21 31.11
C ARG A 196 11.78 -0.93 30.77
N VAL A 197 12.19 -0.86 29.52
CA VAL A 197 13.57 -1.12 29.19
C VAL A 197 14.32 -0.07 29.98
N PRO A 198 15.11 -0.46 31.01
CA PRO A 198 15.95 0.49 31.72
C PRO A 198 16.80 1.15 30.63
N ARG A 199 16.65 2.45 30.42
CA ARG A 199 17.56 3.18 29.54
C ARG A 199 18.95 2.93 30.05
N PRO A 200 19.83 2.22 29.33
CA PRO A 200 21.22 2.25 29.67
C PRO A 200 21.65 3.71 29.46
N VAL A 201 21.88 4.42 30.53
CA VAL A 201 22.63 5.68 30.51
C VAL A 201 24.07 5.28 30.22
N LEU A 202 24.34 5.01 28.94
CA LEU A 202 25.70 4.88 28.45
C LEU A 202 26.24 6.30 28.29
N LEU A 203 26.84 6.78 29.39
CA LEU A 203 27.79 7.88 29.38
C LEU A 203 29.00 7.42 28.54
N TYR A 204 28.98 7.68 27.24
CA TYR A 204 30.17 7.66 26.40
C TYR A 204 30.63 9.12 26.25
N PRO A 205 31.78 9.51 26.76
CA PRO A 205 32.37 10.80 26.47
C PRO A 205 33.11 10.73 25.14
N GLY A 206 32.59 11.42 24.15
CA GLY A 206 33.37 11.74 22.98
C GLY A 206 32.73 11.39 21.64
N ARG A 207 32.37 12.45 20.93
CA ARG A 207 32.16 12.58 19.47
C ARG A 207 30.99 11.84 18.81
N HIS A 208 30.02 12.64 18.35
CA HIS A 208 29.10 12.34 17.26
C HIS A 208 28.16 11.12 17.40
N SER A 209 27.38 11.05 18.48
CA SER A 209 26.26 10.14 18.59
C SER A 209 24.99 10.81 19.09
N GLU A 210 24.53 11.86 18.40
CA GLU A 210 23.21 12.45 18.67
C GLU A 210 22.04 11.54 18.21
N TRP A 211 22.30 10.31 17.81
CA TRP A 211 21.34 9.44 17.13
C TRP A 211 20.88 8.20 17.91
N ILE A 212 21.37 7.97 19.12
CA ILE A 212 20.97 6.80 19.92
C ILE A 212 20.17 7.26 21.14
N GLY A 213 18.86 7.46 20.95
CA GLY A 213 17.96 7.77 22.06
C GLY A 213 16.74 8.62 21.74
N GLY A 214 16.45 8.86 20.46
CA GLY A 214 15.21 9.53 20.07
C GLY A 214 14.02 8.59 20.25
N SER A 215 13.14 8.88 21.25
CA SER A 215 11.83 8.26 21.31
C SER A 215 11.11 8.43 19.97
N PRO A 216 10.25 7.48 19.53
CA PRO A 216 9.40 7.63 18.34
C PRO A 216 8.64 8.95 18.27
N GLN A 217 8.38 9.56 19.44
CA GLN A 217 7.72 10.86 19.58
C GLN A 217 8.42 12.02 18.84
N ARG A 218 9.74 11.98 18.63
CA ARG A 218 10.44 13.01 17.84
C ARG A 218 10.30 12.81 16.35
N PHE A 219 9.89 11.63 15.93
CA PHE A 219 9.76 11.23 14.55
C PHE A 219 8.60 11.95 13.82
N TYR A 220 7.44 12.03 14.48
CA TYR A 220 6.23 12.62 13.90
C TYR A 220 6.12 14.13 14.09
N HIS A 221 6.83 14.70 15.06
CA HIS A 221 6.82 16.14 15.31
C HIS A 221 7.57 16.97 14.24
N ARG A 222 8.34 16.31 13.36
CA ARG A 222 9.14 16.98 12.33
C ARG A 222 8.58 16.92 10.91
N LEU A 223 7.42 16.32 10.67
CA LEU A 223 6.59 16.60 9.49
C LEU A 223 5.98 18.01 9.59
N SER A 224 6.75 18.94 10.10
CA SER A 224 6.43 20.36 10.09
C SER A 224 6.68 20.91 8.69
N LEU A 225 6.06 22.04 8.38
CA LEU A 225 6.35 22.85 7.18
C LEU A 225 7.86 23.08 6.96
N LYS A 226 8.72 22.90 7.99
CA LYS A 226 10.18 22.88 7.88
C LYS A 226 10.72 21.71 7.09
N THR A 227 10.17 20.51 7.23
CA THR A 227 10.60 19.31 6.46
C THR A 227 10.21 19.46 4.99
N LEU A 228 9.00 19.97 4.70
CA LEU A 228 8.59 20.32 3.34
C LEU A 228 9.48 21.44 2.75
N ARG A 229 9.90 22.40 3.56
CA ARG A 229 10.80 23.46 3.16
C ARG A 229 12.24 22.97 2.94
N GLN A 230 12.68 21.97 3.72
CA GLN A 230 13.95 21.28 3.54
C GLN A 230 13.96 20.38 2.28
N LEU A 231 12.82 19.78 1.90
CA LEU A 231 12.68 19.11 0.61
C LEU A 231 12.87 20.09 -0.57
N GLY A 232 12.46 21.36 -0.41
CA GLY A 232 12.73 22.43 -1.40
C GLY A 232 14.21 22.81 -1.51
N THR A 233 15.00 22.71 -0.44
CA THR A 233 16.46 22.97 -0.45
C THR A 233 17.29 21.77 -0.92
N VAL A 234 16.69 20.55 -0.95
CA VAL A 234 17.29 19.30 -1.41
C VAL A 234 16.84 18.97 -2.85
N SER A 235 16.26 19.96 -3.56
CA SER A 235 15.88 19.80 -4.97
C SER A 235 17.09 19.40 -5.80
N GLY A 236 17.10 18.16 -6.30
CA GLY A 236 18.23 17.57 -7.04
C GLY A 236 18.96 16.45 -6.30
N SER A 237 18.62 16.14 -5.04
CA SER A 237 19.17 14.97 -4.37
C SER A 237 18.67 13.67 -5.03
N PRO A 238 19.45 12.59 -4.99
CA PRO A 238 19.01 11.27 -5.49
C PRO A 238 17.68 10.81 -4.86
N PHE A 239 17.45 11.13 -3.60
CA PHE A 239 16.21 10.81 -2.89
C PHE A 239 15.01 11.60 -3.46
N SER A 240 15.14 12.91 -3.65
CA SER A 240 14.05 13.72 -4.22
C SER A 240 13.71 13.29 -5.64
N ILE A 241 14.72 12.98 -6.45
CA ILE A 241 14.52 12.45 -7.80
C ILE A 241 13.76 11.11 -7.73
N PHE A 242 14.14 10.21 -6.84
CA PHE A 242 13.45 8.94 -6.66
C PHE A 242 11.99 9.13 -6.22
N ILE A 243 11.71 10.02 -5.26
CA ILE A 243 10.35 10.32 -4.81
C ILE A 243 9.49 10.90 -5.96
N ILE A 244 10.06 11.75 -6.81
CA ILE A 244 9.35 12.27 -8.00
C ILE A 244 9.06 11.15 -9.00
N VAL A 245 10.05 10.29 -9.30
CA VAL A 245 9.87 9.11 -10.16
C VAL A 245 8.74 8.24 -9.63
N TRP A 246 8.75 7.96 -8.32
CA TRP A 246 7.74 7.16 -7.67
C TRP A 246 6.36 7.81 -7.76
N LEU A 247 6.25 9.08 -7.39
CA LEU A 247 4.99 9.83 -7.40
C LEU A 247 4.37 9.84 -8.79
N VAL A 248 5.14 10.15 -9.84
CA VAL A 248 4.63 10.21 -11.22
C VAL A 248 4.20 8.81 -11.72
N ALA A 249 5.05 7.79 -11.55
CA ALA A 249 4.74 6.44 -11.99
C ALA A 249 3.55 5.84 -11.22
N PHE A 250 3.45 6.14 -9.93
CA PHE A 250 2.37 5.62 -9.10
C PHE A 250 1.05 6.35 -9.34
N THR A 251 1.07 7.66 -9.63
CA THR A 251 -0.12 8.43 -10.06
C THR A 251 -0.75 7.80 -11.30
N GLY A 252 0.06 7.53 -12.33
CA GLY A 252 -0.45 6.83 -13.53
C GLY A 252 -1.00 5.44 -13.20
N SER A 253 -0.27 4.66 -12.43
CA SER A 253 -0.72 3.31 -12.06
C SER A 253 -2.04 3.32 -11.31
N THR A 254 -2.22 4.23 -10.35
CA THR A 254 -3.45 4.31 -9.55
C THR A 254 -4.64 4.78 -10.39
N ALA A 255 -4.42 5.59 -11.42
CA ALA A 255 -5.46 5.93 -12.38
C ALA A 255 -6.09 4.69 -13.02
N PHE A 256 -5.31 3.65 -13.29
CA PHE A 256 -5.83 2.36 -13.76
C PHE A 256 -6.50 1.54 -12.64
N PHE A 257 -5.81 1.36 -11.51
CA PHE A 257 -6.30 0.48 -10.44
C PHE A 257 -7.62 0.95 -9.82
N SER A 258 -7.87 2.27 -9.77
CA SER A 258 -9.12 2.83 -9.25
C SER A 258 -10.36 2.43 -10.05
N PHE A 259 -10.18 2.01 -11.29
CA PHE A 259 -11.26 1.61 -12.20
C PHE A 259 -11.19 0.14 -12.59
N TYR A 260 -10.21 -0.60 -12.10
CA TYR A 260 -9.85 -1.93 -12.56
C TYR A 260 -11.06 -2.83 -12.86
N PRO A 261 -12.00 -3.11 -11.92
CA PRO A 261 -13.09 -4.05 -12.20
C PRO A 261 -14.08 -3.52 -13.25
N VAL A 262 -14.34 -2.21 -13.25
CA VAL A 262 -15.26 -1.56 -14.21
C VAL A 262 -14.62 -1.50 -15.59
N LEU A 263 -13.34 -1.15 -15.66
CA LEU A 263 -12.54 -1.09 -16.87
C LEU A 263 -12.44 -2.47 -17.53
N MET A 264 -12.14 -3.52 -16.76
CA MET A 264 -12.05 -4.90 -17.27
C MET A 264 -13.38 -5.37 -17.83
N ARG A 265 -14.50 -5.00 -17.21
CA ARG A 265 -15.83 -5.31 -17.70
C ARG A 265 -16.16 -4.55 -18.99
N GLN A 266 -15.89 -3.26 -19.05
CA GLN A 266 -16.35 -2.41 -20.16
C GLN A 266 -15.47 -2.50 -21.41
N LEU A 267 -14.15 -2.61 -21.27
CA LEU A 267 -13.24 -2.66 -22.41
C LEU A 267 -13.00 -4.08 -22.92
N TYR A 268 -12.97 -5.07 -22.04
CA TYR A 268 -12.58 -6.43 -22.41
C TYR A 268 -13.68 -7.47 -22.22
N GLY A 269 -14.86 -7.06 -21.75
CA GLY A 269 -15.97 -7.98 -21.47
C GLY A 269 -15.68 -8.97 -20.33
N VAL A 270 -14.67 -8.72 -19.50
CA VAL A 270 -14.30 -9.60 -18.38
C VAL A 270 -15.28 -9.40 -17.23
N ALA A 271 -16.01 -10.46 -16.88
CA ALA A 271 -16.93 -10.42 -15.75
C ALA A 271 -16.18 -10.04 -14.45
N PRO A 272 -16.83 -9.28 -13.52
CA PRO A 272 -16.20 -8.86 -12.28
C PRO A 272 -15.63 -10.02 -11.44
N GLY A 273 -16.33 -11.17 -11.41
CA GLY A 273 -15.85 -12.36 -10.72
C GLY A 273 -14.55 -12.91 -11.31
N LEU A 274 -14.44 -12.96 -12.64
CA LEU A 274 -13.26 -13.44 -13.32
C LEU A 274 -12.09 -12.46 -13.18
N SER A 275 -12.36 -11.15 -13.30
CA SER A 275 -11.32 -10.13 -13.09
C SER A 275 -10.78 -10.14 -11.67
N SER A 276 -11.64 -10.30 -10.67
CA SER A 276 -11.25 -10.38 -9.26
C SER A 276 -10.45 -11.65 -8.96
N THR A 277 -10.86 -12.80 -9.50
CA THR A 277 -10.11 -14.07 -9.37
C THR A 277 -8.75 -13.97 -10.05
N GLY A 278 -8.68 -13.38 -11.26
CA GLY A 278 -7.42 -13.13 -11.94
C GLY A 278 -6.48 -12.22 -11.11
N TYR A 279 -7.03 -11.21 -10.47
CA TYR A 279 -6.26 -10.36 -9.55
C TYR A 279 -5.78 -11.14 -8.33
N ALA A 280 -6.65 -11.99 -7.73
CA ALA A 280 -6.27 -12.82 -6.59
C ALA A 280 -5.10 -13.76 -6.92
N ILE A 281 -5.17 -14.42 -8.09
CA ILE A 281 -4.07 -15.28 -8.57
C ILE A 281 -2.79 -14.46 -8.76
N ALA A 282 -2.88 -13.31 -9.42
CA ALA A 282 -1.74 -12.43 -9.64
C ALA A 282 -1.13 -11.93 -8.32
N ALA A 283 -1.97 -11.54 -7.36
CA ALA A 283 -1.53 -11.12 -6.03
C ALA A 283 -0.88 -12.28 -5.25
N GLY A 284 -1.46 -13.47 -5.31
CA GLY A 284 -0.89 -14.67 -4.69
C GLY A 284 0.49 -15.03 -5.24
N ILE A 285 0.66 -15.02 -6.57
CA ILE A 285 1.97 -15.20 -7.21
C ILE A 285 2.92 -14.06 -6.80
N GLY A 286 2.40 -12.83 -6.73
CA GLY A 286 3.15 -11.66 -6.26
C GLY A 286 3.72 -11.83 -4.86
N LEU A 287 2.98 -12.44 -3.92
CA LEU A 287 3.47 -12.74 -2.58
C LEU A 287 4.69 -13.69 -2.61
N ILE A 288 4.64 -14.71 -3.47
CA ILE A 288 5.76 -15.65 -3.65
C ILE A 288 6.96 -14.95 -4.30
N LEU A 289 6.73 -13.90 -5.07
CA LEU A 289 7.79 -13.16 -5.78
C LEU A 289 8.56 -12.17 -4.88
N TYR A 290 8.08 -11.82 -3.69
CA TYR A 290 8.79 -10.89 -2.80
C TYR A 290 10.21 -11.35 -2.41
N PRO A 291 10.44 -12.61 -1.96
CA PRO A 291 11.79 -13.05 -1.62
C PRO A 291 12.76 -13.06 -2.82
N PRO A 292 12.39 -13.54 -4.03
CA PRO A 292 13.24 -13.38 -5.21
C PRO A 292 13.54 -11.91 -5.55
N ALA A 293 12.54 -11.02 -5.44
CA ALA A 293 12.70 -9.59 -5.70
C ALA A 293 13.74 -8.96 -4.76
N GLY A 294 13.77 -9.36 -3.48
CA GLY A 294 14.81 -8.99 -2.53
C GLY A 294 16.20 -9.43 -3.01
N ARG A 295 16.37 -10.70 -3.32
CA ARG A 295 17.65 -11.24 -3.82
C ARG A 295 18.13 -10.56 -5.13
N TRP A 296 17.20 -10.23 -6.03
CA TRP A 296 17.55 -9.48 -7.24
C TRP A 296 17.92 -8.03 -6.93
N SER A 297 17.27 -7.42 -5.96
CA SER A 297 17.61 -6.08 -5.48
C SER A 297 19.01 -6.04 -4.88
N ASP A 298 19.38 -7.05 -4.10
CA ASP A 298 20.72 -7.16 -3.51
C ASP A 298 21.78 -7.44 -4.59
N ARG A 299 21.49 -8.36 -5.52
CA ARG A 299 22.45 -8.79 -6.55
C ARG A 299 22.70 -7.75 -7.65
N PHE A 300 21.64 -7.12 -8.14
CA PHE A 300 21.69 -6.20 -9.29
C PHE A 300 21.63 -4.73 -8.91
N GLY A 301 21.27 -4.43 -7.66
CA GLY A 301 21.00 -3.11 -7.12
C GLY A 301 19.54 -2.68 -7.30
N PRO A 302 18.95 -2.05 -6.28
CA PRO A 302 17.52 -1.74 -6.26
C PRO A 302 17.10 -0.77 -7.39
N ALA A 303 17.96 0.16 -7.80
CA ALA A 303 17.67 1.07 -8.90
C ALA A 303 17.51 0.36 -10.26
N LYS A 304 18.25 -0.72 -10.52
CA LYS A 304 18.11 -1.50 -11.76
C LYS A 304 16.82 -2.33 -11.73
N VAL A 305 16.51 -2.93 -10.58
CA VAL A 305 15.27 -3.70 -10.38
C VAL A 305 14.05 -2.81 -10.53
N LEU A 306 14.07 -1.59 -9.96
CA LEU A 306 13.02 -0.59 -10.14
C LEU A 306 12.77 -0.27 -11.62
N LYS A 307 13.84 0.01 -12.38
CA LYS A 307 13.73 0.32 -13.82
C LYS A 307 13.17 -0.85 -14.62
N ALA A 308 13.65 -2.07 -14.35
CA ALA A 308 13.14 -3.28 -14.99
C ALA A 308 11.65 -3.49 -14.69
N ALA A 309 11.24 -3.30 -13.42
CA ALA A 309 9.85 -3.41 -13.01
C ALA A 309 8.94 -2.35 -13.66
N LEU A 310 9.41 -1.09 -13.76
CA LEU A 310 8.70 -0.04 -14.51
C LEU A 310 8.60 -0.38 -15.99
N GLY A 311 9.65 -0.97 -16.59
CA GLY A 311 9.64 -1.43 -17.98
C GLY A 311 8.60 -2.55 -18.22
N VAL A 312 8.58 -3.57 -17.37
CA VAL A 312 7.57 -4.65 -17.44
C VAL A 312 6.17 -4.09 -17.29
N ARG A 313 5.97 -3.18 -16.33
CA ARG A 313 4.67 -2.56 -16.09
C ARG A 313 4.21 -1.69 -17.25
N LEU A 314 5.12 -0.95 -17.87
CA LEU A 314 4.86 -0.15 -19.07
C LEU A 314 4.41 -1.02 -20.25
N LEU A 315 5.14 -2.10 -20.52
CA LEU A 315 4.78 -3.05 -21.59
C LEU A 315 3.41 -3.69 -21.33
N ALA A 316 3.13 -4.04 -20.07
CA ALA A 316 1.83 -4.59 -19.69
C ALA A 316 0.68 -3.59 -19.89
N PHE A 317 0.87 -2.31 -19.54
CA PHE A 317 -0.14 -1.27 -19.82
C PHE A 317 -0.28 -0.98 -21.30
N LEU A 318 0.82 -0.99 -22.07
CA LEU A 318 0.77 -0.84 -23.53
C LEU A 318 -0.02 -1.98 -24.18
N SER A 319 0.18 -3.23 -23.75
CA SER A 319 -0.58 -4.37 -24.25
C SER A 319 -2.07 -4.24 -23.93
N LEU A 320 -2.43 -3.84 -22.70
CA LEU A 320 -3.82 -3.55 -22.35
C LEU A 320 -4.41 -2.44 -23.22
N PHE A 321 -3.68 -1.35 -23.44
CA PHE A 321 -4.16 -0.25 -24.27
C PHE A 321 -4.43 -0.67 -25.71
N VAL A 322 -3.51 -1.42 -26.32
CA VAL A 322 -3.67 -1.94 -27.69
C VAL A 322 -4.88 -2.87 -27.77
N LEU A 323 -5.04 -3.81 -26.83
CA LEU A 323 -6.20 -4.69 -26.76
C LEU A 323 -7.51 -3.92 -26.61
N GLY A 324 -7.51 -2.83 -25.81
CA GLY A 324 -8.69 -1.98 -25.60
C GLY A 324 -9.09 -1.19 -26.84
N ILE A 325 -8.13 -0.69 -27.64
CA ILE A 325 -8.41 0.03 -28.88
C ILE A 325 -8.85 -0.92 -30.00
N MET A 326 -8.21 -2.08 -30.12
CA MET A 326 -8.49 -3.04 -31.17
C MET A 326 -9.81 -3.78 -30.94
N HIS A 327 -10.48 -3.58 -29.81
CA HIS A 327 -11.68 -4.32 -29.42
C HIS A 327 -11.49 -5.84 -29.54
N PHE A 328 -10.27 -6.30 -29.31
CA PHE A 328 -9.94 -7.72 -29.31
C PHE A 328 -10.59 -8.35 -28.08
N GLY A 329 -11.78 -8.92 -28.25
CA GLY A 329 -12.61 -9.50 -27.19
C GLY A 329 -12.03 -10.75 -26.49
N GLN A 330 -10.71 -10.86 -26.39
CA GLN A 330 -10.06 -11.97 -25.72
C GLN A 330 -9.77 -11.59 -24.26
N ALA A 331 -10.77 -11.81 -23.42
CA ALA A 331 -10.76 -11.55 -22.00
C ALA A 331 -9.47 -12.03 -21.30
N TRP A 332 -8.95 -13.20 -21.70
CA TRP A 332 -7.81 -13.84 -21.09
C TRP A 332 -6.44 -13.22 -21.48
N LEU A 333 -6.34 -12.57 -22.64
CA LEU A 333 -5.16 -11.77 -22.97
C LEU A 333 -5.07 -10.50 -22.08
N ALA A 334 -6.22 -9.87 -21.81
CA ALA A 334 -6.28 -8.75 -20.88
C ALA A 334 -5.90 -9.18 -19.45
N LEU A 335 -6.38 -10.34 -18.98
CA LEU A 335 -6.01 -10.90 -17.68
C LEU A 335 -4.52 -11.27 -17.61
N LEU A 336 -3.95 -11.83 -18.68
CA LEU A 336 -2.53 -12.13 -18.76
C LEU A 336 -1.68 -10.86 -18.71
N SER A 337 -2.06 -9.83 -19.46
CA SER A 337 -1.39 -8.53 -19.43
C SER A 337 -1.46 -7.91 -18.01
N PHE A 338 -2.64 -7.98 -17.39
CA PHE A 338 -2.85 -7.51 -16.03
C PHE A 338 -2.02 -8.30 -15.00
N LEU A 339 -1.84 -9.59 -15.17
CA LEU A 339 -0.95 -10.39 -14.33
C LEU A 339 0.44 -9.74 -14.23
N PHE A 340 1.03 -9.33 -15.36
CA PHE A 340 2.34 -8.67 -15.36
C PHE A 340 2.30 -7.29 -14.69
N VAL A 341 1.20 -6.55 -14.79
CA VAL A 341 1.03 -5.29 -14.04
C VAL A 341 1.12 -5.52 -12.54
N VAL A 342 0.50 -6.60 -12.03
CA VAL A 342 0.51 -6.94 -10.60
C VAL A 342 1.86 -7.53 -10.18
N LEU A 343 2.45 -8.44 -10.96
CA LEU A 343 3.76 -9.02 -10.64
C LEU A 343 4.86 -7.96 -10.57
N ALA A 344 4.82 -6.95 -11.44
CA ALA A 344 5.74 -5.82 -11.36
C ALA A 344 5.66 -5.07 -10.03
N TRP A 345 4.52 -5.12 -9.31
CA TRP A 345 4.37 -4.50 -8.02
C TRP A 345 5.31 -5.08 -6.96
N SER A 346 5.50 -6.40 -6.93
CA SER A 346 6.40 -7.03 -5.96
C SER A 346 7.83 -6.53 -6.10
N LEU A 347 8.29 -6.36 -7.35
CA LEU A 347 9.62 -5.79 -7.64
C LEU A 347 9.68 -4.30 -7.28
N LEU A 348 8.64 -3.53 -7.64
CA LEU A 348 8.55 -2.10 -7.33
C LEU A 348 8.54 -1.85 -5.83
N SER A 349 7.73 -2.61 -5.08
CA SER A 349 7.60 -2.46 -3.64
C SER A 349 8.94 -2.71 -2.93
N VAL A 350 9.59 -3.84 -3.23
CA VAL A 350 10.88 -4.19 -2.61
C VAL A 350 11.98 -3.20 -2.99
N SER A 351 12.12 -2.90 -4.29
CA SER A 351 13.16 -1.95 -4.74
C SER A 351 12.88 -0.51 -4.29
N GLY A 352 11.61 -0.12 -4.19
CA GLY A 352 11.20 1.19 -3.70
C GLY A 352 11.53 1.39 -2.23
N THR A 353 11.22 0.40 -1.37
CA THR A 353 11.58 0.45 0.06
C THR A 353 13.09 0.43 0.27
N ALA A 354 13.83 -0.40 -0.47
CA ALA A 354 15.28 -0.45 -0.42
C ALA A 354 15.93 0.89 -0.84
N LEU A 355 15.44 1.51 -1.93
CA LEU A 355 15.93 2.83 -2.37
C LEU A 355 15.60 3.92 -1.35
N THR A 356 14.43 3.86 -0.74
CA THR A 356 14.04 4.80 0.33
C THR A 356 15.03 4.74 1.48
N ALA A 357 15.37 3.55 1.96
CA ALA A 357 16.33 3.36 3.05
C ALA A 357 17.74 3.84 2.67
N GLN A 358 18.19 3.50 1.44
CA GLN A 358 19.55 3.84 0.97
C GLN A 358 19.76 5.32 0.64
N LEU A 359 18.74 6.01 0.12
CA LEU A 359 18.86 7.37 -0.39
C LEU A 359 18.38 8.45 0.58
N SER A 360 17.66 8.08 1.64
CA SER A 360 17.08 9.04 2.58
C SER A 360 18.15 9.88 3.28
N PRO A 361 18.15 11.20 3.13
CA PRO A 361 19.09 12.09 3.82
C PRO A 361 18.69 12.37 5.27
N VAL A 362 17.48 11.99 5.67
CA VAL A 362 16.85 12.34 6.96
C VAL A 362 16.68 11.14 7.88
N GLY A 363 17.24 9.98 7.53
CA GLY A 363 17.10 8.72 8.25
C GLY A 363 16.05 7.80 7.63
N GLU A 364 16.17 6.50 7.91
CA GLU A 364 15.37 5.45 7.26
C GLU A 364 13.87 5.63 7.49
N GLY A 365 13.48 5.88 8.70
CA GLY A 365 12.08 5.95 9.05
C GLY A 365 11.39 7.25 8.58
N GLU A 366 12.05 8.42 8.63
CA GLU A 366 11.49 9.67 8.06
C GLU A 366 11.40 9.55 6.54
N GLY A 367 12.40 8.92 5.92
CA GLY A 367 12.37 8.59 4.49
C GLY A 367 11.19 7.70 4.13
N MET A 368 10.91 6.66 4.90
CA MET A 368 9.72 5.80 4.71
C MET A 368 8.41 6.56 4.91
N GLY A 369 8.37 7.51 5.85
CA GLY A 369 7.22 8.39 6.03
C GLY A 369 6.94 9.25 4.78
N ILE A 370 7.98 9.84 4.18
CA ILE A 370 7.90 10.62 2.94
C ILE A 370 7.46 9.72 1.77
N PHE A 371 8.03 8.53 1.66
CA PHE A 371 7.69 7.56 0.62
C PHE A 371 6.22 7.12 0.69
N ASN A 372 5.73 6.82 1.89
CA ASN A 372 4.32 6.44 2.10
C ASN A 372 3.37 7.62 1.83
N ALA A 373 3.73 8.84 2.24
CA ALA A 373 2.97 10.04 1.94
C ALA A 373 2.92 10.31 0.43
N ALA A 374 4.04 10.16 -0.28
CA ALA A 374 4.10 10.27 -1.74
C ALA A 374 3.22 9.21 -2.42
N THR A 375 3.21 7.97 -1.90
CA THR A 375 2.35 6.89 -2.39
C THR A 375 0.86 7.22 -2.21
N ALA A 376 0.46 7.70 -1.04
CA ALA A 376 -0.94 8.09 -0.78
C ALA A 376 -1.38 9.31 -1.60
N LEU A 377 -0.48 10.29 -1.77
CA LEU A 377 -0.72 11.46 -2.62
C LEU A 377 -0.88 11.03 -4.09
N ALA A 378 0.03 10.20 -4.59
CA ALA A 378 -0.06 9.63 -5.94
C ALA A 378 -1.36 8.85 -6.14
N GLY A 379 -1.79 8.10 -5.13
CA GLY A 379 -3.06 7.39 -5.12
C GLY A 379 -4.25 8.33 -5.26
N THR A 380 -4.27 9.39 -4.47
CA THR A 380 -5.34 10.41 -4.50
C THR A 380 -5.39 11.12 -5.84
N VAL A 381 -4.25 11.66 -6.29
CA VAL A 381 -4.15 12.41 -7.55
C VAL A 381 -4.44 11.49 -8.75
N GLY A 382 -3.90 10.26 -8.73
CA GLY A 382 -4.11 9.29 -9.81
C GLY A 382 -5.57 8.88 -9.98
N ALA A 383 -6.27 8.62 -8.87
CA ALA A 383 -7.70 8.30 -8.91
C ALA A 383 -8.53 9.47 -9.44
N ALA A 384 -8.27 10.68 -8.96
CA ALA A 384 -8.98 11.90 -9.40
C ALA A 384 -8.73 12.18 -10.89
N LEU A 385 -7.47 12.19 -11.32
CA LEU A 385 -7.09 12.40 -12.73
C LEU A 385 -7.63 11.27 -13.62
N GLY A 386 -7.54 10.02 -13.18
CA GLY A 386 -8.09 8.88 -13.88
C GLY A 386 -9.58 9.02 -14.10
N GLY A 387 -10.33 9.49 -13.09
CA GLY A 387 -11.76 9.77 -13.19
C GLY A 387 -12.08 10.88 -14.18
N TRP A 388 -11.35 11.99 -14.10
CA TRP A 388 -11.50 13.11 -15.00
C TRP A 388 -11.22 12.73 -16.46
N VAL A 389 -10.07 12.11 -16.71
CA VAL A 389 -9.65 11.67 -18.05
C VAL A 389 -10.61 10.62 -18.62
N SER A 390 -11.03 9.65 -17.78
CA SER A 390 -11.99 8.63 -18.23
C SER A 390 -13.38 9.17 -18.49
N GLY A 391 -13.75 10.30 -17.89
CA GLY A 391 -15.00 10.99 -18.18
C GLY A 391 -15.07 11.56 -19.59
N TYR A 392 -13.91 11.98 -20.16
CA TYR A 392 -13.83 12.55 -21.52
C TYR A 392 -13.46 11.52 -22.60
N TRP A 393 -12.53 10.60 -22.28
CA TRP A 393 -11.94 9.68 -23.27
C TRP A 393 -12.26 8.21 -23.00
N GLY A 394 -13.22 7.96 -22.10
CA GLY A 394 -13.55 6.60 -21.68
C GLY A 394 -12.41 5.94 -20.89
N TYR A 395 -12.57 4.68 -20.54
CA TYR A 395 -11.61 3.96 -19.70
C TYR A 395 -10.24 3.72 -20.37
N ASN A 396 -10.15 3.80 -21.71
CA ASN A 396 -8.84 3.83 -22.39
C ASN A 396 -7.99 5.03 -21.95
N GLY A 397 -8.63 6.14 -21.57
CA GLY A 397 -7.95 7.31 -21.02
C GLY A 397 -7.24 7.02 -19.69
N ALA A 398 -7.81 6.19 -18.80
CA ALA A 398 -7.15 5.77 -17.58
C ALA A 398 -5.89 4.92 -17.88
N ILE A 399 -5.97 4.03 -18.88
CA ILE A 399 -4.80 3.22 -19.30
C ILE A 399 -3.74 4.12 -19.93
N ALA A 400 -4.14 5.08 -20.77
CA ALA A 400 -3.21 6.05 -21.37
C ALA A 400 -2.49 6.86 -20.29
N LEU A 401 -3.20 7.32 -19.25
CA LEU A 401 -2.61 8.02 -18.12
C LEU A 401 -1.63 7.13 -17.34
N ALA A 402 -1.95 5.83 -17.20
CA ALA A 402 -1.04 4.85 -16.60
C ALA A 402 0.25 4.70 -17.43
N ILE A 403 0.14 4.60 -18.74
CA ILE A 403 1.28 4.53 -19.67
C ILE A 403 2.14 5.80 -19.54
N VAL A 404 1.53 6.97 -19.62
CA VAL A 404 2.25 8.26 -19.53
C VAL A 404 2.96 8.38 -18.18
N GLY A 405 2.29 8.10 -17.08
CA GLY A 405 2.88 8.19 -15.74
C GLY A 405 4.05 7.23 -15.55
N VAL A 406 3.90 5.96 -15.95
CA VAL A 406 4.96 4.95 -15.83
C VAL A 406 6.12 5.24 -16.81
N ALA A 407 5.82 5.68 -18.04
CA ALA A 407 6.85 6.05 -19.02
C ALA A 407 7.67 7.25 -18.55
N LEU A 408 7.02 8.31 -18.07
CA LEU A 408 7.71 9.47 -17.51
C LEU A 408 8.55 9.07 -16.30
N GLY A 409 8.01 8.27 -15.37
CA GLY A 409 8.76 7.73 -14.24
C GLY A 409 10.01 6.96 -14.69
N LEU A 410 9.88 6.09 -15.70
CA LEU A 410 11.00 5.32 -16.26
C LEU A 410 12.03 6.25 -16.94
N ILE A 411 11.60 7.22 -17.74
CA ILE A 411 12.49 8.19 -18.40
C ILE A 411 13.27 8.97 -17.34
N PHE A 412 12.61 9.52 -16.32
CA PHE A 412 13.29 10.23 -15.23
C PHE A 412 14.27 9.32 -14.48
N ALA A 413 13.91 8.07 -14.23
CA ALA A 413 14.79 7.09 -13.57
C ALA A 413 16.04 6.75 -14.41
N VAL A 414 15.93 6.77 -15.74
CA VAL A 414 17.05 6.50 -16.67
C VAL A 414 17.93 7.73 -16.83
N VAL A 415 17.34 8.88 -17.16
CA VAL A 415 18.06 10.13 -17.47
C VAL A 415 18.82 10.67 -16.27
N ARG A 416 18.19 10.69 -15.10
CA ARG A 416 18.78 11.27 -13.89
C ARG A 416 19.62 10.27 -13.07
N ARG A 417 19.84 9.04 -13.56
CA ARG A 417 20.55 7.97 -12.83
C ARG A 417 20.12 7.88 -11.36
N ALA A 418 18.82 7.84 -11.13
CA ALA A 418 18.25 7.68 -9.80
C ALA A 418 18.88 6.43 -9.14
N GLY A 419 19.73 6.64 -8.13
CA GLY A 419 20.38 5.55 -7.40
C GLY A 419 21.85 5.25 -7.74
N ALA A 420 22.57 6.14 -8.41
CA ALA A 420 24.03 6.01 -8.43
C ALA A 420 24.58 6.57 -7.11
N PRO A 421 25.16 5.73 -6.22
CA PRO A 421 25.88 6.26 -5.07
C PRO A 421 27.02 7.14 -5.62
N ARG A 422 27.17 8.38 -5.14
CA ARG A 422 28.42 9.11 -5.28
C ARG A 422 29.49 8.21 -4.64
N ARG A 423 30.42 7.66 -5.42
CA ARG A 423 31.66 7.16 -4.86
C ARG A 423 32.25 8.33 -4.08
N ILE A 424 32.23 8.25 -2.78
CA ILE A 424 33.10 9.05 -1.94
C ILE A 424 34.46 8.41 -2.18
N GLU A 425 35.25 9.01 -3.03
CA GLU A 425 36.69 8.73 -3.07
C GLU A 425 37.23 9.19 -1.72
N ILE A 426 37.63 8.20 -0.89
CA ILE A 426 38.37 8.38 0.35
C ILE A 426 39.84 8.67 0.02
#